data_cad22a4240dbc161f8cf595b9676e9a7
#
_entry.id   cad22a4240dbc161f8cf595b9676e9a7
#
_cell.length_a   1.000
_cell.length_b   1.000
_cell.length_c   1.000
_cell.angle_alpha   90.00
_cell.angle_beta   90.00
_cell.angle_gamma   90.00
#
_symmetry.space_group_name_H-M   'P 1'
#
loop_
_entity.id
_entity.type
_entity.pdbx_description
1 polymer ?
#
loop_
_entity_poly.entity_id
_entity_poly.type
_entity_poly.pdbx_seq_one_letter_code
_entity_poly.pdbx_strand_id
1 'polypeptide(L)'
;MQDFLGRTAVITGGASGIGLGMARSFAARGMQLVLADLDEELLKAAEKEFSAAGTSVVCQVCDVSKLEDVERLAEVTMDRFGAVHVVCSNAGVGIPTSARNVKLADWEWIINVDLWGPIYAVKTFLPLIEEQGVGHINATSSMAGLISSQMMGAYNVAKHGVVALMAAVERELRAKKSNVRASVLCPGPINTNISRHSVDFRPGRGKPKGDSEKAGKLAGNIQAALEQGMHPDEVGELVANAVEQEKFWILTHPHWSKTVQKQLDAMVNDQTLIRA
;
A
#
# COMPACT_ATOMS: atom_id res chain seq x y z
N MET A 1 4.34 -2.33 18.38
CA MET A 1 3.15 -2.02 19.20
C MET A 1 2.48 -3.34 19.59
N GLN A 2 2.39 -3.67 20.86
CA GLN A 2 1.95 -5.01 21.34
C GLN A 2 0.49 -5.09 21.77
N ASP A 3 -0.19 -3.96 21.92
CA ASP A 3 -1.60 -3.91 22.32
C ASP A 3 -2.41 -3.20 21.23
N PHE A 4 -3.43 -3.87 20.72
CA PHE A 4 -4.31 -3.37 19.67
C PHE A 4 -5.72 -3.02 20.18
N LEU A 5 -6.12 -3.56 21.34
CA LEU A 5 -7.48 -3.43 21.83
C LEU A 5 -7.87 -1.97 22.05
N GLY A 6 -8.98 -1.55 21.46
CA GLY A 6 -9.52 -0.19 21.55
C GLY A 6 -8.69 0.88 20.82
N ARG A 7 -7.62 0.51 20.10
CA ARG A 7 -6.80 1.43 19.32
C ARG A 7 -7.37 1.63 17.92
N THR A 8 -6.94 2.70 17.24
CA THR A 8 -7.47 3.11 15.93
C THR A 8 -6.50 2.79 14.81
N ALA A 9 -6.99 2.12 13.76
CA ALA A 9 -6.27 1.87 12.51
C ALA A 9 -6.93 2.66 11.36
N VAL A 10 -6.11 3.40 10.61
CA VAL A 10 -6.49 4.11 9.38
C VAL A 10 -5.91 3.33 8.20
N ILE A 11 -6.74 3.01 7.20
CA ILE A 11 -6.33 2.18 6.05
C ILE A 11 -6.82 2.83 4.76
N THR A 12 -5.91 3.27 3.90
CA THR A 12 -6.26 3.74 2.56
C THR A 12 -6.35 2.59 1.57
N GLY A 13 -7.27 2.66 0.59
CA GLY A 13 -7.65 1.51 -0.21
C GLY A 13 -8.26 0.41 0.66
N GLY A 14 -8.95 0.81 1.73
CA GLY A 14 -9.44 -0.06 2.80
C GLY A 14 -10.72 -0.84 2.47
N ALA A 15 -11.39 -0.49 1.36
CA ALA A 15 -12.66 -1.09 0.99
C ALA A 15 -12.52 -2.38 0.14
N SER A 16 -11.30 -2.73 -0.29
CA SER A 16 -11.07 -3.91 -1.12
C SER A 16 -9.67 -4.51 -0.95
N GLY A 17 -9.47 -5.70 -1.52
CA GLY A 17 -8.16 -6.33 -1.65
C GLY A 17 -7.33 -6.36 -0.36
N ILE A 18 -6.05 -6.00 -0.45
CA ILE A 18 -5.11 -6.02 0.68
C ILE A 18 -5.58 -5.11 1.82
N GLY A 19 -6.10 -3.91 1.51
CA GLY A 19 -6.59 -2.98 2.53
C GLY A 19 -7.74 -3.56 3.35
N LEU A 20 -8.70 -4.21 2.70
CA LEU A 20 -9.80 -4.89 3.40
C LEU A 20 -9.31 -6.08 4.24
N GLY A 21 -8.32 -6.83 3.73
CA GLY A 21 -7.66 -7.89 4.51
C GLY A 21 -6.96 -7.36 5.76
N MET A 22 -6.26 -6.21 5.65
CA MET A 22 -5.68 -5.51 6.82
C MET A 22 -6.78 -5.09 7.80
N ALA A 23 -7.89 -4.51 7.30
CA ALA A 23 -9.01 -4.08 8.12
C ALA A 23 -9.60 -5.23 8.93
N ARG A 24 -9.81 -6.41 8.31
CA ARG A 24 -10.28 -7.62 9.00
C ARG A 24 -9.31 -8.07 10.08
N SER A 25 -8.02 -8.10 9.78
CA SER A 25 -6.98 -8.50 10.75
C SER A 25 -6.90 -7.58 11.96
N PHE A 26 -7.00 -6.26 11.75
CA PHE A 26 -7.01 -5.29 12.84
C PHE A 26 -8.32 -5.32 13.63
N ALA A 27 -9.49 -5.46 12.95
CA ALA A 27 -10.77 -5.64 13.62
C ALA A 27 -10.79 -6.86 14.53
N ALA A 28 -10.27 -8.00 14.06
CA ALA A 28 -10.16 -9.23 14.86
C ALA A 28 -9.29 -9.08 16.12
N ARG A 29 -8.40 -8.08 16.14
CA ARG A 29 -7.57 -7.69 17.29
C ARG A 29 -8.21 -6.61 18.17
N GLY A 30 -9.47 -6.25 17.89
CA GLY A 30 -10.24 -5.28 18.68
C GLY A 30 -9.92 -3.82 18.38
N MET A 31 -9.33 -3.51 17.23
CA MET A 31 -9.12 -2.13 16.81
C MET A 31 -10.39 -1.48 16.25
N GLN A 32 -10.48 -0.17 16.43
CA GLN A 32 -11.40 0.70 15.72
C GLN A 32 -10.85 1.00 14.33
N LEU A 33 -11.70 1.14 13.32
CA LEU A 33 -11.29 1.29 11.93
C LEU A 33 -11.71 2.62 11.32
N VAL A 34 -10.80 3.21 10.54
CA VAL A 34 -11.10 4.28 9.59
C VAL A 34 -10.68 3.77 8.20
N LEU A 35 -11.66 3.55 7.33
CA LEU A 35 -11.44 3.03 5.99
C LEU A 35 -11.58 4.16 4.98
N ALA A 36 -10.56 4.36 4.16
CA ALA A 36 -10.56 5.35 3.10
C ALA A 36 -10.44 4.66 1.74
N ASP A 37 -11.26 5.06 0.78
CA ASP A 37 -11.22 4.54 -0.60
C ASP A 37 -11.84 5.58 -1.56
N LEU A 38 -11.62 5.43 -2.85
CA LEU A 38 -12.33 6.20 -3.87
C LEU A 38 -13.72 5.63 -4.18
N ASP A 39 -13.90 4.33 -3.98
CA ASP A 39 -15.14 3.61 -4.30
C ASP A 39 -16.12 3.66 -3.11
N GLU A 40 -17.08 4.58 -3.20
CA GLU A 40 -18.09 4.78 -2.17
C GLU A 40 -18.98 3.55 -1.95
N GLU A 41 -19.28 2.77 -2.98
CA GLU A 41 -20.11 1.57 -2.87
C GLU A 41 -19.37 0.45 -2.13
N LEU A 42 -18.08 0.28 -2.41
CA LEU A 42 -17.24 -0.67 -1.67
C LEU A 42 -17.06 -0.23 -0.21
N LEU A 43 -16.91 1.07 0.06
CA LEU A 43 -16.87 1.60 1.42
C LEU A 43 -18.16 1.30 2.20
N LYS A 44 -19.33 1.51 1.60
CA LYS A 44 -20.64 1.16 2.23
C LYS A 44 -20.75 -0.33 2.53
N ALA A 45 -20.25 -1.18 1.63
CA ALA A 45 -20.23 -2.63 1.85
C ALA A 45 -19.30 -3.02 3.02
N ALA A 46 -18.10 -2.44 3.09
CA ALA A 46 -17.17 -2.66 4.17
C ALA A 46 -17.70 -2.14 5.52
N GLU A 47 -18.30 -0.95 5.54
CA GLU A 47 -18.94 -0.40 6.74
C GLU A 47 -20.02 -1.33 7.29
N LYS A 48 -20.86 -1.88 6.41
CA LYS A 48 -21.88 -2.85 6.79
C LYS A 48 -21.28 -4.14 7.35
N GLU A 49 -20.20 -4.65 6.74
CA GLU A 49 -19.48 -5.85 7.21
C GLU A 49 -18.99 -5.67 8.65
N PHE A 50 -18.21 -4.61 8.88
CA PHE A 50 -17.59 -4.36 10.19
C PHE A 50 -18.59 -3.97 11.26
N SER A 51 -19.60 -3.15 10.93
CA SER A 51 -20.66 -2.77 11.86
C SER A 51 -21.50 -3.97 12.30
N ALA A 52 -21.81 -4.90 11.38
CA ALA A 52 -22.52 -6.14 11.71
C ALA A 52 -21.69 -7.06 12.62
N ALA A 53 -20.36 -7.00 12.54
CA ALA A 53 -19.44 -7.71 13.43
C ALA A 53 -19.19 -6.99 14.78
N GLY A 54 -19.82 -5.82 15.01
CA GLY A 54 -19.65 -5.04 16.23
C GLY A 54 -18.35 -4.21 16.28
N THR A 55 -17.62 -4.08 15.17
CA THR A 55 -16.42 -3.23 15.09
C THR A 55 -16.83 -1.78 14.88
N SER A 56 -16.28 -0.87 15.68
CA SER A 56 -16.41 0.58 15.44
C SER A 56 -15.66 0.95 14.16
N VAL A 57 -16.39 1.39 13.15
CA VAL A 57 -15.83 1.75 11.85
C VAL A 57 -16.34 3.12 11.38
N VAL A 58 -15.50 3.84 10.67
CA VAL A 58 -15.84 5.05 9.90
C VAL A 58 -15.29 4.87 8.50
N CYS A 59 -16.08 5.24 7.52
CA CYS A 59 -15.69 5.21 6.11
C CYS A 59 -15.64 6.63 5.54
N GLN A 60 -14.57 6.94 4.80
CA GLN A 60 -14.34 8.25 4.20
C GLN A 60 -13.94 8.09 2.73
N VAL A 61 -14.67 8.74 1.83
CA VAL A 61 -14.22 8.87 0.43
C VAL A 61 -12.97 9.74 0.41
N CYS A 62 -11.88 9.23 -0.15
CA CYS A 62 -10.57 9.89 -0.12
C CYS A 62 -9.78 9.56 -1.38
N ASP A 63 -9.38 10.59 -2.10
CA ASP A 63 -8.40 10.53 -3.18
C ASP A 63 -7.01 10.78 -2.58
N VAL A 64 -6.25 9.71 -2.35
CA VAL A 64 -4.91 9.82 -1.74
C VAL A 64 -3.91 10.63 -2.56
N SER A 65 -4.21 10.94 -3.83
CA SER A 65 -3.40 11.82 -4.65
C SER A 65 -3.56 13.31 -4.29
N LYS A 66 -4.50 13.64 -3.39
CA LYS A 66 -4.80 14.99 -2.93
C LYS A 66 -4.47 15.13 -1.45
N LEU A 67 -3.60 16.07 -1.13
CA LEU A 67 -3.20 16.31 0.27
C LEU A 67 -4.41 16.67 1.15
N GLU A 68 -5.30 17.53 0.65
CA GLU A 68 -6.49 17.97 1.36
C GLU A 68 -7.46 16.83 1.75
N ASP A 69 -7.53 15.77 0.93
CA ASP A 69 -8.35 14.61 1.25
C ASP A 69 -7.69 13.75 2.35
N VAL A 70 -6.36 13.64 2.35
CA VAL A 70 -5.60 12.92 3.38
C VAL A 70 -5.63 13.70 4.71
N GLU A 71 -5.54 15.03 4.69
CA GLU A 71 -5.71 15.88 5.86
C GLU A 71 -7.11 15.74 6.45
N ARG A 72 -8.16 15.78 5.61
CA ARG A 72 -9.55 15.53 6.04
C ARG A 72 -9.73 14.14 6.66
N LEU A 73 -9.06 13.12 6.10
CA LEU A 73 -9.08 11.77 6.67
C LEU A 73 -8.50 11.75 8.11
N ALA A 74 -7.46 12.52 8.36
CA ALA A 74 -6.89 12.65 9.69
C ALA A 74 -7.84 13.42 10.64
N GLU A 75 -8.46 14.51 10.18
CA GLU A 75 -9.48 15.24 10.96
C GLU A 75 -10.64 14.31 11.37
N VAL A 76 -11.23 13.59 10.40
CA VAL A 76 -12.31 12.61 10.67
C VAL A 76 -11.87 11.53 11.67
N THR A 77 -10.62 11.08 11.57
CA THR A 77 -10.06 10.09 12.51
C THR A 77 -9.98 10.64 13.92
N MET A 78 -9.43 11.84 14.07
CA MET A 78 -9.26 12.48 15.38
C MET A 78 -10.60 12.89 16.00
N ASP A 79 -11.54 13.42 15.21
CA ASP A 79 -12.87 13.79 15.66
C ASP A 79 -13.66 12.58 16.17
N ARG A 80 -13.53 11.43 15.50
CA ARG A 80 -14.31 10.23 15.81
C ARG A 80 -13.73 9.40 16.96
N PHE A 81 -12.41 9.26 16.99
CA PHE A 81 -11.72 8.33 17.90
C PHE A 81 -10.71 9.00 18.83
N GLY A 82 -10.41 10.28 18.64
CA GLY A 82 -9.47 11.05 19.46
C GLY A 82 -8.00 10.65 19.31
N ALA A 83 -7.71 9.60 18.54
CA ALA A 83 -6.36 9.09 18.39
C ALA A 83 -6.19 8.24 17.12
N VAL A 84 -4.95 8.14 16.60
CA VAL A 84 -4.56 7.26 15.52
C VAL A 84 -3.31 6.46 15.90
N HIS A 85 -3.37 5.13 15.85
CA HIS A 85 -2.29 4.27 16.34
C HIS A 85 -1.60 3.49 15.22
N VAL A 86 -2.35 3.05 14.21
CA VAL A 86 -1.82 2.38 13.02
C VAL A 86 -2.30 3.11 11.79
N VAL A 87 -1.38 3.42 10.88
CA VAL A 87 -1.73 3.94 9.55
C VAL A 87 -1.18 2.99 8.49
N CYS A 88 -2.05 2.50 7.62
CA CYS A 88 -1.69 1.71 6.46
C CYS A 88 -1.96 2.51 5.18
N SER A 89 -0.95 3.17 4.65
CA SER A 89 -1.00 3.80 3.33
C SER A 89 -0.90 2.71 2.27
N ASN A 90 -2.07 2.19 1.87
CA ASN A 90 -2.16 1.00 1.04
C ASN A 90 -2.78 1.25 -0.33
N ALA A 91 -3.59 2.28 -0.53
CA ALA A 91 -4.15 2.62 -1.83
C ALA A 91 -3.07 2.64 -2.92
N GLY A 92 -3.36 2.07 -4.07
CA GLY A 92 -2.41 1.99 -5.16
C GLY A 92 -3.04 1.54 -6.48
N VAL A 93 -2.37 1.88 -7.56
CA VAL A 93 -2.78 1.58 -8.94
C VAL A 93 -1.60 1.08 -9.75
N GLY A 94 -1.87 0.36 -10.85
CA GLY A 94 -0.81 -0.13 -11.71
C GLY A 94 -1.32 -0.53 -13.09
N ILE A 95 -0.65 -0.06 -14.12
CA ILE A 95 -0.91 -0.45 -15.50
C ILE A 95 0.39 -0.93 -16.17
N PRO A 96 0.37 -2.06 -16.86
CA PRO A 96 1.53 -2.55 -17.60
C PRO A 96 1.75 -1.70 -18.85
N THR A 97 2.80 -0.90 -18.84
CA THR A 97 3.23 -0.11 -20.02
C THR A 97 4.75 0.03 -20.02
N SER A 98 5.36 0.07 -21.22
CA SER A 98 6.79 0.32 -21.32
C SER A 98 7.15 1.72 -20.85
N ALA A 99 8.28 1.90 -20.22
CA ALA A 99 8.75 3.21 -19.73
C ALA A 99 8.84 4.27 -20.84
N ARG A 100 9.10 3.83 -22.09
CA ARG A 100 9.17 4.70 -23.28
C ARG A 100 7.79 5.17 -23.75
N ASN A 101 6.78 4.29 -23.69
CA ASN A 101 5.48 4.52 -24.36
C ASN A 101 4.37 4.95 -23.39
N VAL A 102 4.61 4.90 -22.08
CA VAL A 102 3.66 5.38 -21.09
C VAL A 102 3.45 6.88 -21.24
N LYS A 103 2.21 7.34 -21.26
CA LYS A 103 1.88 8.75 -21.37
C LYS A 103 2.27 9.51 -20.10
N LEU A 104 2.63 10.78 -20.22
CA LEU A 104 2.95 11.62 -19.06
C LEU A 104 1.79 11.67 -18.06
N ALA A 105 0.55 11.78 -18.52
CA ALA A 105 -0.61 11.75 -17.62
C ALA A 105 -0.73 10.44 -16.82
N ASP A 106 -0.30 9.29 -17.37
CA ASP A 106 -0.26 8.03 -16.63
C ASP A 106 0.90 8.00 -15.64
N TRP A 107 2.06 8.59 -16.00
CA TRP A 107 3.16 8.81 -15.08
C TRP A 107 2.71 9.65 -13.88
N GLU A 108 2.11 10.81 -14.13
CA GLU A 108 1.61 11.72 -13.11
C GLU A 108 0.60 11.02 -12.20
N TRP A 109 -0.37 10.32 -12.80
CA TRP A 109 -1.38 9.60 -12.03
C TRP A 109 -0.78 8.51 -11.13
N ILE A 110 0.08 7.63 -11.67
CA ILE A 110 0.72 6.56 -10.88
C ILE A 110 1.59 7.14 -9.77
N ILE A 111 2.40 8.15 -10.08
CA ILE A 111 3.26 8.79 -9.07
C ILE A 111 2.43 9.50 -8.00
N ASN A 112 1.34 10.17 -8.37
CA ASN A 112 0.49 10.86 -7.41
C ASN A 112 -0.21 9.89 -6.46
N VAL A 113 -0.74 8.78 -6.97
CA VAL A 113 -1.39 7.78 -6.12
C VAL A 113 -0.37 6.97 -5.33
N ASP A 114 0.62 6.37 -6.02
CA ASP A 114 1.46 5.32 -5.45
C ASP A 114 2.69 5.83 -4.68
N LEU A 115 3.05 7.12 -4.83
CA LEU A 115 4.18 7.73 -4.14
C LEU A 115 3.78 8.96 -3.34
N TRP A 116 3.09 9.95 -3.95
CA TRP A 116 2.65 11.11 -3.20
C TRP A 116 1.61 10.74 -2.13
N GLY A 117 0.70 9.78 -2.38
CA GLY A 117 -0.22 9.28 -1.36
C GLY A 117 0.50 8.82 -0.08
N PRO A 118 1.49 7.90 -0.14
CA PRO A 118 2.33 7.55 1.00
C PRO A 118 3.09 8.73 1.63
N ILE A 119 3.59 9.67 0.82
CA ILE A 119 4.26 10.88 1.34
C ILE A 119 3.26 11.74 2.13
N TYR A 120 2.04 11.95 1.62
CA TYR A 120 0.99 12.69 2.32
C TYR A 120 0.56 11.98 3.61
N ALA A 121 0.41 10.65 3.57
CA ALA A 121 0.12 9.87 4.77
C ALA A 121 1.19 10.04 5.86
N VAL A 122 2.48 9.98 5.50
CA VAL A 122 3.59 10.22 6.43
C VAL A 122 3.52 11.64 6.98
N LYS A 123 3.38 12.66 6.12
CA LYS A 123 3.34 14.06 6.53
C LYS A 123 2.18 14.39 7.46
N THR A 124 1.01 13.82 7.21
CA THR A 124 -0.21 14.12 7.95
C THR A 124 -0.32 13.31 9.23
N PHE A 125 -0.07 12.01 9.17
CA PHE A 125 -0.35 11.13 10.31
C PHE A 125 0.85 10.89 11.23
N LEU A 126 2.09 10.91 10.72
CA LEU A 126 3.26 10.62 11.55
C LEU A 126 3.40 11.60 12.73
N PRO A 127 3.21 12.94 12.57
CA PRO A 127 3.22 13.87 13.70
C PRO A 127 2.18 13.53 14.77
N LEU A 128 0.96 13.15 14.39
CA LEU A 128 -0.11 12.77 15.31
C LEU A 128 0.26 11.53 16.12
N ILE A 129 0.86 10.52 15.44
CA ILE A 129 1.31 9.30 16.09
C ILE A 129 2.50 9.56 17.02
N GLU A 130 3.46 10.43 16.62
CA GLU A 130 4.61 10.79 17.46
C GLU A 130 4.17 11.57 18.71
N GLU A 131 3.18 12.47 18.61
CA GLU A 131 2.61 13.20 19.74
C GLU A 131 1.96 12.26 20.77
N GLN A 132 1.30 11.20 20.32
CA GLN A 132 0.74 10.15 21.18
C GLN A 132 1.82 9.28 21.85
N GLY A 133 3.04 9.28 21.31
CA GLY A 133 4.19 8.56 21.84
C GLY A 133 4.20 7.05 21.55
N VAL A 134 3.21 6.50 20.83
CA VAL A 134 3.15 5.08 20.44
C VAL A 134 2.31 4.90 19.19
N GLY A 135 2.78 4.05 18.27
CA GLY A 135 2.02 3.66 17.08
C GLY A 135 2.91 3.11 15.98
N HIS A 136 2.32 2.95 14.81
CA HIS A 136 2.98 2.34 13.66
C HIS A 136 2.47 2.92 12.34
N ILE A 137 3.38 3.26 11.44
CA ILE A 137 3.04 3.63 10.08
C ILE A 137 3.55 2.59 9.09
N ASN A 138 2.66 2.06 8.26
CA ASN A 138 2.96 1.11 7.21
C ASN A 138 2.65 1.71 5.85
N ALA A 139 3.47 1.42 4.84
CA ALA A 139 3.13 1.71 3.45
C ALA A 139 3.26 0.46 2.58
N THR A 140 2.33 0.31 1.62
CA THR A 140 2.34 -0.78 0.66
C THR A 140 3.17 -0.40 -0.57
N SER A 141 4.36 -0.99 -0.66
CA SER A 141 5.19 -1.00 -1.85
C SER A 141 4.81 -2.20 -2.75
N SER A 142 5.76 -2.96 -3.20
CA SER A 142 5.64 -4.17 -4.02
C SER A 142 7.00 -4.86 -4.07
N MET A 143 7.05 -6.11 -4.51
CA MET A 143 8.31 -6.70 -5.02
C MET A 143 8.91 -5.86 -6.15
N ALA A 144 8.08 -5.15 -6.92
CA ALA A 144 8.51 -4.16 -7.92
C ALA A 144 9.19 -2.90 -7.32
N GLY A 145 9.18 -2.74 -6.01
CA GLY A 145 9.97 -1.73 -5.27
C GLY A 145 11.35 -2.23 -4.83
N LEU A 146 11.63 -3.53 -5.02
CA LEU A 146 12.92 -4.16 -4.71
C LEU A 146 13.65 -4.61 -5.98
N ILE A 147 12.89 -4.98 -7.02
CA ILE A 147 13.41 -5.44 -8.32
C ILE A 147 12.55 -4.81 -9.41
N SER A 148 13.18 -4.13 -10.36
CA SER A 148 12.44 -3.52 -11.47
C SER A 148 12.00 -4.57 -12.49
N SER A 149 10.71 -4.61 -12.77
CA SER A 149 10.12 -5.46 -13.80
C SER A 149 9.99 -4.72 -15.12
N GLN A 150 10.09 -5.44 -16.24
CA GLN A 150 9.82 -4.88 -17.56
C GLN A 150 8.36 -4.42 -17.67
N MET A 151 8.10 -3.43 -18.51
CA MET A 151 6.74 -2.90 -18.76
C MET A 151 6.00 -2.35 -17.53
N MET A 152 6.75 -1.93 -16.49
CA MET A 152 6.20 -1.38 -15.25
C MET A 152 6.91 -0.09 -14.83
N GLY A 153 7.39 0.71 -15.80
CA GLY A 153 8.31 1.83 -15.53
C GLY A 153 7.86 2.78 -14.43
N ALA A 154 6.67 3.40 -14.58
CA ALA A 154 6.14 4.34 -13.58
C ALA A 154 5.88 3.67 -12.23
N TYR A 155 5.32 2.46 -12.26
CA TYR A 155 5.05 1.68 -11.07
C TYR A 155 6.33 1.30 -10.31
N ASN A 156 7.37 0.83 -11.03
CA ASN A 156 8.67 0.52 -10.41
C ASN A 156 9.25 1.76 -9.70
N VAL A 157 9.22 2.93 -10.35
CA VAL A 157 9.72 4.19 -9.77
C VAL A 157 8.95 4.53 -8.49
N ALA A 158 7.62 4.52 -8.55
CA ALA A 158 6.80 4.81 -7.38
C ALA A 158 7.08 3.84 -6.22
N LYS A 159 7.08 2.54 -6.49
CA LYS A 159 7.24 1.52 -5.44
C LYS A 159 8.67 1.45 -4.85
N HIS A 160 9.72 1.75 -5.63
CA HIS A 160 11.07 1.99 -5.07
C HIS A 160 11.10 3.25 -4.20
N GLY A 161 10.40 4.33 -4.63
CA GLY A 161 10.24 5.54 -3.83
C GLY A 161 9.60 5.27 -2.47
N VAL A 162 8.56 4.44 -2.40
CA VAL A 162 7.91 4.05 -1.13
C VAL A 162 8.88 3.30 -0.22
N VAL A 163 9.68 2.37 -0.76
CA VAL A 163 10.71 1.66 0.03
C VAL A 163 11.71 2.64 0.62
N ALA A 164 12.22 3.58 -0.18
CA ALA A 164 13.17 4.59 0.25
C ALA A 164 12.57 5.52 1.33
N LEU A 165 11.32 5.98 1.12
CA LEU A 165 10.58 6.81 2.08
C LEU A 165 10.47 6.10 3.43
N MET A 166 9.93 4.90 3.45
CA MET A 166 9.70 4.18 4.71
C MET A 166 11.00 3.79 5.43
N ALA A 167 12.05 3.48 4.68
CA ALA A 167 13.36 3.23 5.25
C ALA A 167 13.97 4.49 5.89
N ALA A 168 13.77 5.67 5.30
CA ALA A 168 14.19 6.94 5.89
C ALA A 168 13.41 7.21 7.19
N VAL A 169 12.07 7.10 7.14
CA VAL A 169 11.19 7.30 8.31
C VAL A 169 11.59 6.38 9.47
N GLU A 170 11.78 5.09 9.23
CA GLU A 170 12.16 4.14 10.29
C GLU A 170 13.54 4.49 10.91
N ARG A 171 14.51 4.90 10.08
CA ARG A 171 15.83 5.31 10.59
C ARG A 171 15.75 6.58 11.43
N GLU A 172 14.93 7.56 11.02
CA GLU A 172 14.70 8.80 11.78
C GLU A 172 14.04 8.54 13.13
N LEU A 173 12.99 7.68 13.15
CA LEU A 173 12.32 7.27 14.37
C LEU A 173 13.27 6.56 15.33
N ARG A 174 14.12 5.65 14.82
CA ARG A 174 15.13 4.98 15.65
C ARG A 174 16.19 5.93 16.18
N ALA A 175 16.65 6.88 15.36
CA ALA A 175 17.63 7.89 15.79
C ALA A 175 17.08 8.77 16.93
N LYS A 176 15.78 9.09 16.90
CA LYS A 176 15.08 9.80 17.97
C LYS A 176 14.75 8.91 19.19
N LYS A 177 15.03 7.60 19.16
CA LYS A 177 14.60 6.62 20.16
C LYS A 177 13.07 6.63 20.38
N SER A 178 12.30 6.91 19.32
CA SER A 178 10.84 6.92 19.37
C SER A 178 10.29 5.51 19.67
N ASN A 179 9.13 5.44 20.32
CA ASN A 179 8.34 4.21 20.43
C ASN A 179 7.44 3.97 19.20
N VAL A 180 7.40 4.94 18.28
CA VAL A 180 6.72 4.79 16.98
C VAL A 180 7.64 4.02 16.04
N ARG A 181 7.05 3.15 15.20
CA ARG A 181 7.78 2.35 14.21
C ARG A 181 7.19 2.53 12.82
N ALA A 182 8.01 2.22 11.84
CA ALA A 182 7.56 2.17 10.45
C ALA A 182 7.82 0.79 9.85
N SER A 183 7.04 0.43 8.83
CA SER A 183 7.24 -0.78 8.04
C SER A 183 6.88 -0.59 6.58
N VAL A 184 7.38 -1.46 5.73
CA VAL A 184 7.04 -1.48 4.31
C VAL A 184 6.58 -2.88 3.90
N LEU A 185 5.36 -2.96 3.36
CA LEU A 185 4.83 -4.17 2.76
C LEU A 185 5.29 -4.26 1.30
N CYS A 186 5.94 -5.36 0.93
CA CYS A 186 6.40 -5.65 -0.43
C CYS A 186 5.71 -6.91 -0.94
N PRO A 187 4.46 -6.83 -1.42
CA PRO A 187 3.73 -8.00 -1.88
C PRO A 187 4.22 -8.47 -3.26
N GLY A 188 4.20 -9.79 -3.45
CA GLY A 188 4.16 -10.43 -4.75
C GLY A 188 2.73 -10.47 -5.29
N PRO A 189 2.36 -11.45 -6.14
CA PRO A 189 1.00 -11.58 -6.63
C PRO A 189 0.00 -11.85 -5.50
N ILE A 190 -0.99 -10.99 -5.36
CA ILE A 190 -2.09 -11.13 -4.40
C ILE A 190 -3.40 -11.12 -5.17
N ASN A 191 -4.33 -11.99 -4.78
CA ASN A 191 -5.64 -12.09 -5.43
C ASN A 191 -6.50 -10.84 -5.14
N THR A 192 -6.35 -9.83 -5.98
CA THR A 192 -7.03 -8.54 -5.87
C THR A 192 -7.53 -8.05 -7.23
N ASN A 193 -8.42 -7.07 -7.20
CA ASN A 193 -8.94 -6.41 -8.39
C ASN A 193 -8.08 -5.21 -8.85
N ILE A 194 -6.83 -5.09 -8.42
CA ILE A 194 -5.98 -3.92 -8.71
C ILE A 194 -5.90 -3.62 -10.22
N SER A 195 -5.78 -4.63 -11.07
CA SER A 195 -5.75 -4.45 -12.53
C SER A 195 -7.04 -3.84 -13.07
N ARG A 196 -8.20 -4.28 -12.58
CA ARG A 196 -9.51 -3.78 -12.98
C ARG A 196 -9.73 -2.37 -12.45
N HIS A 197 -9.54 -2.14 -11.16
CA HIS A 197 -9.69 -0.82 -10.54
C HIS A 197 -8.75 0.20 -11.18
N SER A 198 -7.51 -0.19 -11.54
CA SER A 198 -6.59 0.71 -12.25
C SER A 198 -7.10 1.14 -13.63
N VAL A 199 -7.88 0.31 -14.31
CA VAL A 199 -8.52 0.69 -15.59
C VAL A 199 -9.73 1.59 -15.35
N ASP A 200 -10.54 1.27 -14.33
CA ASP A 200 -11.79 1.97 -14.02
C ASP A 200 -11.52 3.41 -13.52
N PHE A 201 -10.49 3.62 -12.70
CA PHE A 201 -10.13 4.92 -12.12
C PHE A 201 -9.05 5.70 -12.90
N ARG A 202 -8.54 5.16 -14.01
CA ARG A 202 -7.53 5.84 -14.82
C ARG A 202 -8.09 7.14 -15.44
N PRO A 203 -7.37 8.27 -15.33
CA PRO A 203 -7.75 9.51 -15.98
C PRO A 203 -7.89 9.36 -17.51
N GLY A 204 -8.99 9.87 -18.07
CA GLY A 204 -9.22 9.85 -19.53
C GLY A 204 -9.66 8.50 -20.09
N ARG A 205 -10.21 7.61 -19.26
CA ARG A 205 -10.83 6.29 -19.56
C ARG A 205 -10.54 5.70 -20.95
N GLY A 206 -9.90 4.56 -21.00
CA GLY A 206 -9.65 3.76 -22.21
C GLY A 206 -8.44 2.86 -22.06
N LYS A 207 -8.44 1.72 -22.76
CA LYS A 207 -7.27 0.84 -22.82
C LYS A 207 -6.06 1.62 -23.34
N PRO A 208 -4.84 1.40 -22.79
CA PRO A 208 -3.62 2.01 -23.32
C PRO A 208 -3.51 1.76 -24.82
N LYS A 209 -3.45 2.83 -25.63
CA LYS A 209 -3.14 2.74 -27.04
C LYS A 209 -1.61 2.68 -27.18
N GLY A 210 -1.09 1.59 -27.67
CA GLY A 210 0.35 1.42 -27.94
C GLY A 210 0.91 0.13 -27.33
N ASP A 211 1.74 -0.58 -28.08
CA ASP A 211 2.29 -1.93 -27.77
C ASP A 211 1.20 -3.01 -27.59
N SER A 212 0.20 -3.02 -28.48
CA SER A 212 -1.09 -3.69 -28.29
C SER A 212 -1.04 -5.18 -27.99
N GLU A 213 -0.12 -5.94 -28.57
CA GLU A 213 -0.06 -7.39 -28.39
C GLU A 213 0.80 -7.81 -27.18
N LYS A 214 1.97 -7.22 -27.03
CA LYS A 214 2.87 -7.53 -25.90
C LYS A 214 2.32 -7.03 -24.57
N ALA A 215 1.74 -5.81 -24.53
CA ALA A 215 1.11 -5.26 -23.34
C ALA A 215 -0.15 -6.04 -22.97
N GLY A 216 -0.95 -6.47 -23.93
CA GLY A 216 -2.13 -7.32 -23.71
C GLY A 216 -1.78 -8.70 -23.17
N LYS A 217 -0.74 -9.34 -23.71
CA LYS A 217 -0.25 -10.64 -23.22
C LYS A 217 0.31 -10.53 -21.80
N LEU A 218 1.05 -9.47 -21.50
CA LEU A 218 1.57 -9.22 -20.16
C LEU A 218 0.43 -8.92 -19.18
N ALA A 219 -0.55 -8.10 -19.56
CA ALA A 219 -1.71 -7.83 -18.72
C ALA A 219 -2.49 -9.12 -18.39
N GLY A 220 -2.65 -10.01 -19.37
CA GLY A 220 -3.25 -11.34 -19.16
C GLY A 220 -2.43 -12.20 -18.18
N ASN A 221 -1.11 -12.22 -18.32
CA ASN A 221 -0.23 -12.96 -17.41
C ASN A 221 -0.26 -12.40 -15.99
N ILE A 222 -0.29 -11.07 -15.85
CA ILE A 222 -0.42 -10.41 -14.54
C ILE A 222 -1.78 -10.78 -13.94
N GLN A 223 -2.86 -10.69 -14.69
CA GLN A 223 -4.21 -11.04 -14.21
C GLN A 223 -4.27 -12.50 -13.73
N ALA A 224 -3.74 -13.44 -14.51
CA ALA A 224 -3.68 -14.84 -14.13
C ALA A 224 -2.83 -15.09 -12.88
N ALA A 225 -1.71 -14.36 -12.73
CA ALA A 225 -0.88 -14.43 -11.53
C ALA A 225 -1.59 -13.86 -10.30
N LEU A 226 -2.37 -12.79 -10.46
CA LEU A 226 -3.17 -12.22 -9.38
C LEU A 226 -4.29 -13.19 -8.95
N GLU A 227 -5.00 -13.81 -9.89
CA GLU A 227 -6.06 -14.78 -9.59
C GLU A 227 -5.57 -16.01 -8.82
N GLN A 228 -4.31 -16.41 -9.04
CA GLN A 228 -3.65 -17.50 -8.32
C GLN A 228 -2.82 -17.01 -7.12
N GLY A 229 -2.82 -15.71 -6.86
CA GLY A 229 -2.05 -15.08 -5.80
C GLY A 229 -2.54 -15.42 -4.39
N MET A 230 -1.74 -15.03 -3.41
CA MET A 230 -2.09 -15.16 -2.00
C MET A 230 -3.40 -14.43 -1.69
N HIS A 231 -4.21 -14.98 -0.76
CA HIS A 231 -5.45 -14.33 -0.36
C HIS A 231 -5.17 -13.01 0.39
N PRO A 232 -5.94 -11.95 0.15
CA PRO A 232 -5.74 -10.65 0.83
C PRO A 232 -5.76 -10.72 2.36
N ASP A 233 -6.59 -11.58 2.94
CA ASP A 233 -6.69 -11.72 4.40
C ASP A 233 -5.39 -12.29 4.99
N GLU A 234 -4.68 -13.18 4.28
CA GLU A 234 -3.37 -13.68 4.70
C GLU A 234 -2.34 -12.54 4.73
N VAL A 235 -2.42 -11.60 3.76
CA VAL A 235 -1.56 -10.41 3.75
C VAL A 235 -1.89 -9.50 4.93
N GLY A 236 -3.18 -9.32 5.24
CA GLY A 236 -3.64 -8.59 6.42
C GLY A 236 -3.03 -9.12 7.71
N GLU A 237 -3.04 -10.45 7.88
CA GLU A 237 -2.41 -11.11 9.02
C GLU A 237 -0.90 -10.90 9.07
N LEU A 238 -0.20 -10.97 7.93
CA LEU A 238 1.24 -10.68 7.88
C LEU A 238 1.55 -9.25 8.32
N VAL A 239 0.72 -8.28 7.90
CA VAL A 239 0.90 -6.87 8.29
C VAL A 239 0.63 -6.68 9.78
N ALA A 240 -0.49 -7.19 10.31
CA ALA A 240 -0.81 -7.06 11.72
C ALA A 240 0.26 -7.71 12.62
N ASN A 241 0.73 -8.89 12.26
CA ASN A 241 1.82 -9.57 12.96
C ASN A 241 3.15 -8.80 12.89
N ALA A 242 3.44 -8.15 11.76
CA ALA A 242 4.64 -7.33 11.61
C ALA A 242 4.58 -6.06 12.46
N VAL A 243 3.41 -5.42 12.55
CA VAL A 243 3.16 -4.28 13.44
C VAL A 243 3.37 -4.68 14.90
N GLU A 244 2.83 -5.82 15.32
CA GLU A 244 3.00 -6.37 16.66
C GLU A 244 4.47 -6.66 17.00
N GLN A 245 5.20 -7.26 16.05
CA GLN A 245 6.60 -7.66 16.20
C GLN A 245 7.60 -6.55 15.84
N GLU A 246 7.14 -5.37 15.48
CA GLU A 246 7.94 -4.20 15.06
C GLU A 246 8.91 -4.53 13.89
N LYS A 247 8.48 -5.39 12.97
CA LYS A 247 9.25 -5.75 11.77
C LYS A 247 9.12 -4.67 10.71
N PHE A 248 10.26 -4.24 10.16
CA PHE A 248 10.28 -3.25 9.08
C PHE A 248 9.89 -3.86 7.72
N TRP A 249 10.49 -4.98 7.33
CA TRP A 249 10.23 -5.63 6.05
C TRP A 249 9.09 -6.64 6.16
N ILE A 250 8.05 -6.49 5.33
CA ILE A 250 6.93 -7.43 5.24
C ILE A 250 6.91 -8.00 3.83
N LEU A 251 7.41 -9.23 3.67
CA LEU A 251 7.49 -9.92 2.38
C LEU A 251 6.45 -11.04 2.36
N THR A 252 5.48 -10.96 1.45
CA THR A 252 4.45 -12.00 1.28
C THR A 252 4.99 -13.27 0.60
N HIS A 253 6.05 -13.12 -0.20
CA HIS A 253 6.68 -14.19 -0.96
C HIS A 253 8.18 -14.26 -0.62
N PRO A 254 8.56 -14.79 0.56
CA PRO A 254 9.95 -14.75 1.03
C PRO A 254 10.94 -15.47 0.11
N HIS A 255 10.48 -16.42 -0.71
CA HIS A 255 11.33 -17.09 -1.71
C HIS A 255 11.87 -16.15 -2.80
N TRP A 256 11.22 -14.99 -3.03
CA TRP A 256 11.69 -13.96 -3.97
C TRP A 256 12.89 -13.17 -3.42
N SER A 257 13.20 -13.28 -2.13
CA SER A 257 14.42 -12.70 -1.55
C SER A 257 15.69 -13.18 -2.27
N LYS A 258 15.69 -14.42 -2.79
CA LYS A 258 16.78 -14.94 -3.61
C LYS A 258 17.00 -14.14 -4.90
N THR A 259 15.92 -13.64 -5.51
CA THR A 259 16.02 -12.79 -6.72
C THR A 259 16.55 -11.41 -6.36
N VAL A 260 16.12 -10.84 -5.23
CA VAL A 260 16.69 -9.59 -4.69
C VAL A 260 18.19 -9.76 -4.42
N GLN A 261 18.59 -10.86 -3.77
CA GLN A 261 19.99 -11.14 -3.51
C GLN A 261 20.81 -11.25 -4.81
N LYS A 262 20.32 -11.98 -5.80
CA LYS A 262 20.98 -12.07 -7.11
C LYS A 262 21.15 -10.71 -7.79
N GLN A 263 20.15 -9.80 -7.68
CA GLN A 263 20.27 -8.45 -8.22
C GLN A 263 21.36 -7.65 -7.51
N LEU A 264 21.43 -7.75 -6.18
CA LEU A 264 22.50 -7.11 -5.39
C LEU A 264 23.88 -7.66 -5.74
N ASP A 265 24.01 -8.98 -5.87
CA ASP A 265 25.25 -9.63 -6.25
C ASP A 265 25.70 -9.19 -7.65
N ALA A 266 24.79 -9.15 -8.62
CA ALA A 266 25.08 -8.67 -9.97
C ALA A 266 25.48 -7.19 -10.00
N MET A 267 24.86 -6.36 -9.15
CA MET A 267 25.23 -4.95 -9.03
C MET A 267 26.64 -4.78 -8.45
N VAL A 268 26.95 -5.52 -7.39
CA VAL A 268 28.22 -5.35 -6.65
C VAL A 268 29.39 -5.99 -7.40
N ASN A 269 29.19 -7.21 -7.94
CA ASN A 269 30.28 -8.00 -8.53
C ASN A 269 30.47 -7.72 -10.04
N ASP A 270 29.36 -7.60 -10.77
CA ASP A 270 29.39 -7.56 -12.23
C ASP A 270 28.99 -6.19 -12.80
N GLN A 271 28.48 -5.28 -11.96
CA GLN A 271 27.94 -3.97 -12.36
C GLN A 271 26.87 -4.08 -13.47
N THR A 272 26.04 -5.13 -13.40
CA THR A 272 25.01 -5.45 -14.38
C THR A 272 23.62 -5.56 -13.73
N LEU A 273 22.60 -5.65 -14.58
CA LEU A 273 21.26 -6.08 -14.18
C LEU A 273 21.08 -7.57 -14.44
N ILE A 274 20.46 -8.29 -13.52
CA ILE A 274 20.02 -9.65 -13.83
C ILE A 274 19.00 -9.60 -14.98
N ARG A 275 19.08 -10.59 -15.88
CA ARG A 275 18.04 -10.77 -16.90
C ARG A 275 16.79 -11.31 -16.23
N ALA A 276 15.68 -10.55 -16.40
CA ALA A 276 14.36 -10.95 -15.89
C ALA A 276 13.80 -12.15 -16.66
#